data_2eec344dc5a1ae8be0a6bb4ccd4a8734
#
_entry.id   2eec344dc5a1ae8be0a6bb4ccd4a8734
#
_cell.length_a   1.000
_cell.length_b   1.000
_cell.length_c   1.000
_cell.angle_alpha   90.00
_cell.angle_beta   90.00
_cell.angle_gamma   90.00
#
_symmetry.space_group_name_H-M   'P 1'
#
loop_
_entity.id
_entity.type
_entity.pdbx_description
1 polymer ?
#
loop_
_entity_poly.entity_id
_entity_poly.type
_entity_poly.pdbx_seq_one_letter_code
_entity_poly.pdbx_strand_id
1 'polypeptide(L)'
;MFKNFYPYEYVKSVFDIDYKKLHNIGIRGLIFDIDNTLVHHGDDASSRVIHLFKKIHSIGLKTVLLSNNDEERVSRFVKNINTPYVCDAEKPASHGYKKALSILGTSEKETVVIGDQMFVDIIGANRCDIPSILVLYISAPNEKWIGFKRYIEMALLTLFKLD
;
A
#
# COMPACT_ATOMS: atom_id res chain seq x y z
N MET A 1 -10.82 11.44 -17.61
CA MET A 1 -9.76 12.21 -16.94
C MET A 1 -9.60 11.84 -15.46
N PHE A 2 -10.67 11.48 -14.75
CA PHE A 2 -10.60 11.15 -13.31
C PHE A 2 -10.32 9.66 -12.98
N LYS A 3 -10.29 8.77 -13.97
CA LYS A 3 -10.14 7.32 -13.78
C LYS A 3 -8.83 6.93 -13.06
N ASN A 4 -7.77 7.74 -13.18
CA ASN A 4 -6.48 7.49 -12.56
C ASN A 4 -6.44 7.78 -11.04
N PHE A 5 -7.46 8.41 -10.49
CA PHE A 5 -7.55 8.77 -9.07
C PHE A 5 -8.45 7.82 -8.27
N TYR A 6 -9.13 6.87 -8.94
CA TYR A 6 -10.05 5.97 -8.26
C TYR A 6 -9.35 4.72 -7.76
N PRO A 7 -9.36 4.44 -6.45
CA PRO A 7 -9.00 3.13 -5.93
C PRO A 7 -10.08 2.11 -6.29
N TYR A 8 -9.72 0.84 -6.33
CA TYR A 8 -10.67 -0.26 -6.46
C TYR A 8 -11.56 -0.39 -5.20
N GLU A 9 -10.98 -0.16 -4.04
CA GLU A 9 -11.65 -0.22 -2.75
C GLU A 9 -11.03 0.81 -1.78
N TYR A 10 -11.84 1.30 -0.84
CA TYR A 10 -11.39 2.13 0.28
C TYR A 10 -11.76 1.46 1.59
N VAL A 11 -10.80 1.33 2.49
CA VAL A 11 -10.98 0.74 3.82
C VAL A 11 -10.27 1.58 4.89
N LYS A 12 -10.70 1.44 6.15
CA LYS A 12 -10.12 2.22 7.25
C LYS A 12 -8.68 1.81 7.57
N SER A 13 -8.35 0.54 7.40
CA SER A 13 -7.04 0.01 7.80
C SER A 13 -6.68 -1.22 6.98
N VAL A 14 -5.38 -1.49 6.84
CA VAL A 14 -4.88 -2.75 6.28
C VAL A 14 -5.42 -3.98 7.02
N PHE A 15 -5.84 -3.82 8.27
CA PHE A 15 -6.41 -4.91 9.09
C PHE A 15 -7.87 -5.21 8.76
N ASP A 16 -8.57 -4.31 8.05
CA ASP A 16 -9.97 -4.45 7.64
C ASP A 16 -10.13 -5.08 6.24
N ILE A 17 -9.01 -5.30 5.53
CA ILE A 17 -9.01 -5.93 4.21
C ILE A 17 -9.34 -7.42 4.34
N ASP A 18 -10.29 -7.90 3.53
CA ASP A 18 -10.59 -9.33 3.42
C ASP A 18 -9.62 -10.02 2.44
N TYR A 19 -8.46 -10.39 2.94
CA TYR A 19 -7.40 -11.07 2.16
C TYR A 19 -7.85 -12.42 1.60
N LYS A 20 -8.77 -13.14 2.28
CA LYS A 20 -9.32 -14.38 1.76
C LYS A 20 -10.20 -14.13 0.54
N LYS A 21 -11.03 -13.10 0.59
CA LYS A 21 -11.83 -12.66 -0.58
C LYS A 21 -10.92 -12.30 -1.75
N LEU A 22 -9.86 -11.51 -1.52
CA LEU A 22 -8.89 -11.18 -2.58
C LEU A 22 -8.29 -12.45 -3.20
N HIS A 23 -7.84 -13.40 -2.40
CA HIS A 23 -7.32 -14.67 -2.89
C HIS A 23 -8.37 -15.46 -3.70
N ASN A 24 -9.61 -15.50 -3.23
CA ASN A 24 -10.70 -16.23 -3.89
C ASN A 24 -11.09 -15.66 -5.25
N ILE A 25 -10.94 -14.35 -5.45
CA ILE A 25 -11.19 -13.68 -6.74
C ILE A 25 -9.98 -13.68 -7.68
N GLY A 26 -8.90 -14.37 -7.32
CA GLY A 26 -7.75 -14.57 -8.21
C GLY A 26 -6.54 -13.69 -7.91
N ILE A 27 -6.55 -12.85 -6.88
CA ILE A 27 -5.35 -12.10 -6.46
C ILE A 27 -4.32 -13.07 -5.88
N ARG A 28 -3.05 -12.84 -6.22
CA ARG A 28 -1.90 -13.66 -5.82
C ARG A 28 -0.78 -12.84 -5.21
N GLY A 29 -0.71 -11.54 -5.54
CA GLY A 29 0.32 -10.62 -5.09
C GLY A 29 -0.24 -9.37 -4.42
N LEU A 30 0.44 -8.89 -3.39
CA LEU A 30 0.12 -7.64 -2.69
C LEU A 30 1.36 -6.77 -2.61
N ILE A 31 1.22 -5.51 -3.04
CA ILE A 31 2.25 -4.47 -2.93
C ILE A 31 1.80 -3.51 -1.83
N PHE A 32 2.57 -3.40 -0.75
CA PHE A 32 2.25 -2.50 0.36
C PHE A 32 3.19 -1.29 0.38
N ASP A 33 2.62 -0.11 0.59
CA ASP A 33 3.36 1.01 1.16
C ASP A 33 3.62 0.79 2.66
N ILE A 34 4.56 1.53 3.25
CA ILE A 34 4.97 1.36 4.65
C ILE A 34 4.41 2.48 5.53
N ASP A 35 4.92 3.70 5.34
CA ASP A 35 4.69 4.81 6.25
C ASP A 35 3.26 5.34 6.14
N ASN A 36 2.59 5.43 7.27
CA ASN A 36 1.17 5.80 7.41
C ASN A 36 0.17 4.82 6.78
N THR A 37 0.66 3.73 6.18
CA THR A 37 -0.13 2.60 5.66
C THR A 37 -0.11 1.42 6.63
N LEU A 38 1.07 0.93 7.02
CA LEU A 38 1.28 -0.20 7.93
C LEU A 38 1.57 0.25 9.36
N VAL A 39 2.31 1.35 9.50
CA VAL A 39 2.73 1.96 10.77
C VAL A 39 2.77 3.48 10.62
N HIS A 40 2.93 4.22 11.73
CA HIS A 40 3.25 5.64 11.65
C HIS A 40 4.59 5.87 10.93
N HIS A 41 4.73 7.04 10.34
CA HIS A 41 5.95 7.42 9.63
C HIS A 41 7.18 7.24 10.54
N GLY A 42 8.17 6.49 10.05
CA GLY A 42 9.42 6.23 10.74
C GLY A 42 9.41 5.07 11.73
N ASP A 43 8.24 4.55 12.12
CA ASP A 43 8.12 3.45 13.08
C ASP A 43 8.59 2.11 12.50
N ASP A 44 9.08 1.25 13.38
CA ASP A 44 9.38 -0.14 13.06
C ASP A 44 8.11 -0.99 12.97
N ALA A 45 8.24 -2.18 12.38
CA ALA A 45 7.12 -3.10 12.25
C ALA A 45 6.60 -3.55 13.62
N SER A 46 5.35 -3.23 13.92
CA SER A 46 4.68 -3.67 15.13
C SER A 46 4.41 -5.19 15.11
N SER A 47 4.26 -5.80 16.28
CA SER A 47 3.86 -7.21 16.38
C SER A 47 2.55 -7.51 15.65
N ARG A 48 1.63 -6.54 15.59
CA ARG A 48 0.37 -6.65 14.86
C ARG A 48 0.59 -6.73 13.36
N VAL A 49 1.51 -5.93 12.80
CA VAL A 49 1.89 -5.98 11.38
C VAL A 49 2.60 -7.30 11.05
N ILE A 50 3.53 -7.73 11.89
CA ILE A 50 4.23 -9.02 11.70
C ILE A 50 3.22 -10.18 11.67
N HIS A 51 2.23 -10.18 12.57
CA HIS A 51 1.17 -11.19 12.59
C HIS A 51 0.28 -11.12 11.32
N LEU A 52 -0.04 -9.91 10.85
CA LEU A 52 -0.80 -9.71 9.61
C LEU A 52 -0.10 -10.37 8.42
N PHE A 53 1.21 -10.13 8.24
CA PHE A 53 1.96 -10.72 7.14
C PHE A 53 2.01 -12.26 7.21
N LYS A 54 2.19 -12.83 8.41
CA LYS A 54 2.08 -14.29 8.62
C LYS A 54 0.73 -14.84 8.19
N LYS A 55 -0.36 -14.15 8.55
CA LYS A 55 -1.73 -14.51 8.15
C LYS A 55 -1.90 -14.43 6.62
N ILE A 56 -1.43 -13.35 5.99
CA ILE A 56 -1.50 -13.16 4.53
C ILE A 56 -0.76 -14.30 3.81
N HIS A 57 0.46 -14.63 4.25
CA HIS A 57 1.24 -15.73 3.67
C HIS A 57 0.56 -17.10 3.86
N SER A 58 -0.09 -17.33 5.01
CA SER A 58 -0.83 -18.58 5.26
C SER A 58 -2.06 -18.77 4.34
N ILE A 59 -2.59 -17.67 3.77
CA ILE A 59 -3.66 -17.70 2.77
C ILE A 59 -3.11 -18.08 1.37
N GLY A 60 -1.80 -17.98 1.15
CA GLY A 60 -1.15 -18.21 -0.14
C GLY A 60 -0.90 -16.94 -0.97
N LEU A 61 -1.10 -15.76 -0.38
CA LEU A 61 -0.77 -14.48 -1.01
C LEU A 61 0.71 -14.15 -0.83
N LYS A 62 1.35 -13.70 -1.90
CA LYS A 62 2.72 -13.16 -1.87
C LYS A 62 2.67 -11.68 -1.53
N THR A 63 3.72 -11.17 -0.90
CA THR A 63 3.82 -9.75 -0.53
C THR A 63 5.14 -9.15 -0.98
N VAL A 64 5.15 -7.85 -1.25
CA VAL A 64 6.34 -7.01 -1.43
C VAL A 64 6.06 -5.63 -0.85
N LEU A 65 7.04 -5.01 -0.24
CA LEU A 65 6.96 -3.62 0.18
C LEU A 65 7.49 -2.70 -0.91
N LEU A 66 6.83 -1.57 -1.13
CA LEU A 66 7.21 -0.57 -2.12
C LEU A 66 7.23 0.81 -1.46
N SER A 67 8.43 1.35 -1.22
CA SER A 67 8.62 2.58 -0.47
C SER A 67 9.50 3.58 -1.20
N ASN A 68 9.20 4.87 -1.00
CA ASN A 68 10.08 5.97 -1.43
C ASN A 68 11.22 6.24 -0.44
N ASN A 69 11.26 5.54 0.68
CA ASN A 69 12.35 5.61 1.63
C ASN A 69 13.59 4.85 1.12
N ASP A 70 14.73 5.17 1.72
CA ASP A 70 16.02 4.55 1.46
C ASP A 70 16.12 3.11 1.99
N GLU A 71 17.21 2.46 1.62
CA GLU A 71 17.54 1.08 1.99
C GLU A 71 17.62 0.90 3.51
N GLU A 72 18.21 1.86 4.24
CA GLU A 72 18.37 1.77 5.70
C GLU A 72 17.01 1.70 6.39
N ARG A 73 16.09 2.59 6.01
CA ARG A 73 14.74 2.64 6.57
C ARG A 73 13.95 1.37 6.28
N VAL A 74 13.97 0.91 5.02
CA VAL A 74 13.15 -0.23 4.60
C VAL A 74 13.71 -1.54 5.12
N SER A 75 15.03 -1.75 5.09
CA SER A 75 15.67 -2.96 5.62
C SER A 75 15.45 -3.11 7.13
N ARG A 76 15.49 -2.01 7.89
CA ARG A 76 15.14 -2.00 9.31
C ARG A 76 13.71 -2.44 9.54
N PHE A 77 12.76 -1.94 8.75
CA PHE A 77 11.34 -2.28 8.87
C PHE A 77 11.07 -3.77 8.61
N VAL A 78 11.69 -4.36 7.58
CA VAL A 78 11.44 -5.76 7.22
C VAL A 78 12.13 -6.78 8.09
N LYS A 79 13.01 -6.37 9.01
CA LYS A 79 13.87 -7.27 9.81
C LYS A 79 13.14 -8.48 10.40
N ASN A 80 11.87 -8.31 10.79
CA ASN A 80 11.04 -9.34 11.40
C ASN A 80 9.85 -9.76 10.51
N ILE A 81 9.84 -9.32 9.26
CA ILE A 81 8.81 -9.65 8.27
C ILE A 81 9.48 -10.40 7.13
N ASN A 82 9.02 -11.61 6.85
CA ASN A 82 9.54 -12.39 5.72
C ASN A 82 8.90 -11.92 4.41
N THR A 83 9.34 -10.76 3.90
CA THR A 83 8.85 -10.18 2.64
C THR A 83 9.97 -9.41 1.93
N PRO A 84 10.08 -9.52 0.60
CA PRO A 84 10.98 -8.69 -0.18
C PRO A 84 10.49 -7.24 -0.24
N TYR A 85 11.36 -6.32 -0.70
CA TYR A 85 11.04 -4.91 -0.80
C TYR A 85 11.72 -4.22 -1.99
N VAL A 86 11.18 -3.05 -2.31
CA VAL A 86 11.74 -2.07 -3.22
C VAL A 86 11.82 -0.74 -2.46
N CYS A 87 13.03 -0.27 -2.19
CA CYS A 87 13.32 1.07 -1.67
C CYS A 87 13.56 2.05 -2.81
N ASP A 88 13.66 3.36 -2.51
CA ASP A 88 13.87 4.43 -3.49
C ASP A 88 12.97 4.28 -4.74
N ALA A 89 11.71 3.93 -4.51
CA ALA A 89 10.80 3.50 -5.57
C ALA A 89 10.31 4.64 -6.48
N GLU A 90 10.54 5.89 -6.08
CA GLU A 90 10.12 7.11 -6.80
C GLU A 90 8.63 7.12 -7.18
N LYS A 91 7.76 6.55 -6.32
CA LYS A 91 6.32 6.58 -6.54
C LYS A 91 5.83 8.03 -6.75
N PRO A 92 4.97 8.30 -7.72
CA PRO A 92 4.16 7.40 -8.54
C PRO A 92 4.77 6.98 -9.90
N ALA A 93 6.08 6.98 -10.06
CA ALA A 93 6.72 6.47 -11.28
C ALA A 93 6.52 4.95 -11.40
N SER A 94 6.38 4.46 -12.64
CA SER A 94 5.98 3.07 -12.90
C SER A 94 7.08 2.02 -12.64
N HIS A 95 8.34 2.42 -12.61
CA HIS A 95 9.46 1.46 -12.52
C HIS A 95 9.46 0.67 -11.21
N GLY A 96 9.16 1.32 -10.06
CA GLY A 96 9.04 0.65 -8.77
C GLY A 96 7.96 -0.44 -8.75
N TYR A 97 6.79 -0.15 -9.32
CA TYR A 97 5.69 -1.11 -9.44
C TYR A 97 6.04 -2.30 -10.34
N LYS A 98 6.68 -2.05 -11.50
CA LYS A 98 7.16 -3.11 -12.40
C LYS A 98 8.18 -4.02 -11.72
N LYS A 99 9.11 -3.44 -10.96
CA LYS A 99 10.07 -4.20 -10.15
C LYS A 99 9.37 -5.06 -9.10
N ALA A 100 8.37 -4.50 -8.43
CA ALA A 100 7.55 -5.22 -7.44
C ALA A 100 6.79 -6.40 -8.07
N LEU A 101 6.15 -6.22 -9.23
CA LEU A 101 5.50 -7.31 -9.98
C LEU A 101 6.49 -8.41 -10.35
N SER A 102 7.68 -8.06 -10.83
CA SER A 102 8.74 -9.02 -11.16
C SER A 102 9.17 -9.84 -9.95
N ILE A 103 9.32 -9.22 -8.78
CA ILE A 103 9.66 -9.89 -7.51
C ILE A 103 8.54 -10.85 -7.09
N LEU A 104 7.28 -10.43 -7.20
CA LEU A 104 6.11 -11.25 -6.87
C LEU A 104 5.94 -12.43 -7.86
N GLY A 105 6.35 -12.24 -9.12
CA GLY A 105 6.07 -13.17 -10.21
C GLY A 105 4.57 -13.26 -10.50
N THR A 106 3.87 -12.12 -10.45
CA THR A 106 2.42 -11.99 -10.69
C THR A 106 2.17 -10.94 -11.75
N SER A 107 1.03 -11.06 -12.44
CA SER A 107 0.57 -10.04 -13.40
C SER A 107 -0.11 -8.87 -12.67
N GLU A 108 -0.33 -7.78 -13.41
CA GLU A 108 -1.04 -6.60 -12.92
C GLU A 108 -2.45 -6.94 -12.41
N LYS A 109 -3.14 -7.86 -13.10
CA LYS A 109 -4.51 -8.28 -12.75
C LYS A 109 -4.57 -9.21 -11.54
N GLU A 110 -3.47 -9.88 -11.21
CA GLU A 110 -3.34 -10.75 -10.05
C GLU A 110 -2.73 -10.06 -8.85
N THR A 111 -2.49 -8.75 -8.94
CA THR A 111 -1.82 -7.96 -7.91
C THR A 111 -2.70 -6.81 -7.45
N VAL A 112 -2.60 -6.45 -6.16
CA VAL A 112 -3.25 -5.27 -5.58
C VAL A 112 -2.19 -4.42 -4.89
N VAL A 113 -2.23 -3.10 -5.14
CA VAL A 113 -1.45 -2.09 -4.39
C VAL A 113 -2.27 -1.60 -3.21
N ILE A 114 -1.65 -1.50 -2.04
CA ILE A 114 -2.27 -1.02 -0.80
C ILE A 114 -1.42 0.14 -0.28
N GLY A 115 -2.03 1.31 -0.17
CA GLY A 115 -1.35 2.52 0.29
C GLY A 115 -2.33 3.57 0.80
N ASP A 116 -1.80 4.62 1.44
CA ASP A 116 -2.58 5.69 2.07
C ASP A 116 -2.60 6.99 1.25
N GLN A 117 -1.78 7.10 0.20
CA GLN A 117 -1.64 8.32 -0.58
C GLN A 117 -2.24 8.19 -1.98
N MET A 118 -3.31 8.96 -2.23
CA MET A 118 -3.98 8.98 -3.53
C MET A 118 -3.02 9.40 -4.65
N PHE A 119 -2.24 10.47 -4.45
CA PHE A 119 -1.34 11.03 -5.47
C PHE A 119 -0.04 10.25 -5.67
N VAL A 120 0.27 9.33 -4.79
CA VAL A 120 1.50 8.54 -4.81
C VAL A 120 1.18 7.08 -5.13
N ASP A 121 0.42 6.42 -4.24
CA ASP A 121 0.15 4.99 -4.33
C ASP A 121 -0.92 4.66 -5.38
N ILE A 122 -2.08 5.35 -5.32
CA ILE A 122 -3.21 5.04 -6.18
C ILE A 122 -2.94 5.46 -7.64
N ILE A 123 -2.40 6.68 -7.84
CA ILE A 123 -2.02 7.11 -9.19
C ILE A 123 -0.93 6.20 -9.76
N GLY A 124 0.07 5.83 -8.96
CA GLY A 124 1.14 4.94 -9.41
C GLY A 124 0.63 3.57 -9.83
N ALA A 125 -0.25 2.96 -9.02
CA ALA A 125 -0.92 1.71 -9.33
C ALA A 125 -1.74 1.80 -10.62
N ASN A 126 -2.59 2.83 -10.73
CA ASN A 126 -3.44 3.03 -11.90
C ASN A 126 -2.66 3.28 -13.20
N ARG A 127 -1.48 3.92 -13.12
CA ARG A 127 -0.57 4.07 -14.28
C ARG A 127 0.03 2.74 -14.76
N CYS A 128 0.02 1.74 -13.89
CA CYS A 128 0.51 0.40 -14.19
C CYS A 128 -0.64 -0.61 -14.39
N ASP A 129 -1.90 -0.14 -14.48
CA ASP A 129 -3.10 -0.97 -14.60
C ASP A 129 -3.26 -2.01 -13.46
N ILE A 130 -2.71 -1.70 -12.28
CA ILE A 130 -2.80 -2.55 -11.08
C ILE A 130 -3.97 -2.04 -10.23
N PRO A 131 -4.93 -2.90 -9.83
CA PRO A 131 -5.96 -2.55 -8.85
C PRO A 131 -5.34 -2.04 -7.55
N SER A 132 -5.98 -1.08 -6.88
CA SER A 132 -5.47 -0.50 -5.65
C SER A 132 -6.53 -0.39 -4.56
N ILE A 133 -6.10 -0.54 -3.31
CA ILE A 133 -6.89 -0.30 -2.11
C ILE A 133 -6.29 0.90 -1.39
N LEU A 134 -7.10 1.93 -1.21
CA LEU A 134 -6.74 3.09 -0.41
C LEU A 134 -7.08 2.80 1.05
N VAL A 135 -6.13 3.01 1.95
CA VAL A 135 -6.37 2.92 3.39
C VAL A 135 -6.35 4.30 4.03
N LEU A 136 -7.03 4.43 5.16
CA LEU A 136 -6.98 5.67 5.92
C LEU A 136 -5.56 5.88 6.47
N TYR A 137 -5.10 7.09 6.33
CA TYR A 137 -3.82 7.55 6.88
C TYR A 137 -3.72 7.32 8.39
N ILE A 138 -2.62 6.71 8.82
CA ILE A 138 -2.31 6.54 10.24
C ILE A 138 -1.64 7.82 10.74
N SER A 139 -2.40 8.69 11.44
CA SER A 139 -1.86 9.92 12.03
C SER A 139 -1.20 9.68 13.38
N ALA A 140 -0.12 10.39 13.67
CA ALA A 140 0.45 10.40 15.02
C ALA A 140 -0.49 11.16 16.00
N PRO A 141 -0.57 10.76 17.28
CA PRO A 141 -1.49 11.37 18.26
C PRO A 141 -1.34 12.89 18.43
N ASN A 142 -0.16 13.45 18.10
CA ASN A 142 0.17 14.87 18.22
C ASN A 142 0.41 15.57 16.87
N GLU A 143 0.05 14.96 15.76
CA GLU A 143 0.26 15.51 14.43
C GLU A 143 -0.77 16.63 14.18
N LYS A 144 -0.33 17.88 14.36
CA LYS A 144 -1.18 19.09 14.19
C LYS A 144 -1.28 19.56 12.74
N TRP A 145 -0.48 19.01 11.83
CA TRP A 145 -0.39 19.47 10.45
C TRP A 145 -0.42 18.33 9.46
N ILE A 146 -1.56 18.14 8.85
CA ILE A 146 -1.72 17.28 7.68
C ILE A 146 -1.35 18.14 6.47
N GLY A 147 -0.31 17.78 5.72
CA GLY A 147 0.16 18.59 4.58
C GLY A 147 -0.95 18.93 3.57
N PHE A 148 -0.84 20.07 2.87
CA PHE A 148 -1.86 20.58 1.93
C PHE A 148 -2.39 19.54 0.95
N LYS A 149 -1.55 18.63 0.47
CA LYS A 149 -1.95 17.51 -0.39
C LYS A 149 -3.02 16.61 0.26
N ARG A 150 -2.95 16.40 1.57
CA ARG A 150 -3.94 15.60 2.33
C ARG A 150 -5.32 16.26 2.37
N TYR A 151 -5.37 17.57 2.49
CA TYR A 151 -6.68 18.28 2.43
C TYR A 151 -7.34 18.09 1.06
N ILE A 152 -6.55 18.12 -0.02
CA ILE A 152 -7.07 17.85 -1.36
C ILE A 152 -7.54 16.39 -1.47
N GLU A 153 -6.78 15.43 -0.95
CA GLU A 153 -7.16 14.01 -0.92
C GLU A 153 -8.47 13.81 -0.16
N MET A 154 -8.61 14.39 1.03
CA MET A 154 -9.85 14.33 1.82
C MET A 154 -11.05 14.95 1.06
N ALA A 155 -10.84 16.09 0.39
CA ALA A 155 -11.88 16.71 -0.42
C ALA A 155 -12.29 15.83 -1.60
N LEU A 156 -11.33 15.17 -2.26
CA LEU A 156 -11.61 14.22 -3.35
C LEU A 156 -12.35 12.98 -2.85
N LEU A 157 -11.97 12.42 -1.69
CA LEU A 157 -12.67 11.29 -1.08
C LEU A 157 -14.15 11.62 -0.82
N THR A 158 -14.41 12.79 -0.23
CA THR A 158 -15.78 13.27 0.01
C THR A 158 -16.54 13.47 -1.31
N LEU A 159 -15.88 14.02 -2.33
CA LEU A 159 -16.49 14.27 -3.64
C LEU A 159 -16.84 12.97 -4.37
N PHE A 160 -16.04 11.92 -4.17
CA PHE A 160 -16.24 10.61 -4.76
C PHE A 160 -17.15 9.70 -3.94
N LYS A 161 -17.70 10.17 -2.81
CA LYS A 161 -18.55 9.38 -1.90
C LYS A 161 -17.87 8.05 -1.49
N LEU A 162 -16.60 8.13 -1.17
CA LEU A 162 -15.80 7.02 -0.63
C LEU A 162 -15.76 7.11 0.92
N ASP A 163 -16.90 7.48 1.52
CA ASP A 163 -17.05 7.60 2.98
C ASP A 163 -17.26 6.23 3.65
#